data_7f120fa7efd7b5b1262ab2704c33b2fa
#
_entry.id   7f120fa7efd7b5b1262ab2704c33b2fa
#
_cell.length_a   1.000
_cell.length_b   1.000
_cell.length_c   1.000
_cell.angle_alpha   90.00
_cell.angle_beta   90.00
_cell.angle_gamma   90.00
#
_symmetry.space_group_name_H-M   'P 1'
#
loop_
_entity.id
_entity.type
_entity.pdbx_description
1 polymer ?
#
loop_
_entity_poly.entity_id
_entity_poly.type
_entity_poly.pdbx_seq_one_letter_code
_entity_poly.pdbx_strand_id
1 'polypeptide(L)'
;MAEAMKPEILYPLQEAVLAKLQAMGDPQFGVAKLCGGTALSRCWLEHRISYDLDFFLPHGFKAAGIAAALKKSGIAYETKDIVDDPRKANQLHGYAVHEGRSLKVSFVEDAYFELFPAVQKKFGPLAVRTEELQGLYHRKLRTVAGSGAEGDSFEGGRQTARDLFDLHVLSVAFGPIREFMESLPYAFPSDAFDNGLASMPWFDLIDELAEIVCAPKWRAAKEMAYLQNALFAQIGAAIVIDGIGGEAKKGRPAPEPVKTRRSRTPSRDGGRTP
;
A
#
# COMPACT_ATOMS: atom_id res chain seq x y z
N MET A 1 10.20 20.07 -12.23
CA MET A 1 9.37 19.13 -11.46
C MET A 1 8.12 19.85 -10.95
N ALA A 2 6.92 19.30 -11.07
CA ALA A 2 5.74 19.92 -10.47
C ALA A 2 5.89 19.87 -8.94
N GLU A 3 5.65 20.99 -8.27
CA GLU A 3 5.71 21.07 -6.80
C GLU A 3 4.72 20.06 -6.20
N ALA A 4 5.19 19.25 -5.25
CA ALA A 4 4.35 18.26 -4.61
C ALA A 4 3.19 18.94 -3.86
N MET A 5 1.97 18.51 -4.12
CA MET A 5 0.75 19.09 -3.55
C MET A 5 0.77 18.94 -2.02
N LYS A 6 0.57 20.05 -1.29
CA LYS A 6 0.54 20.06 0.17
C LYS A 6 -0.71 19.36 0.71
N PRO A 7 -0.67 18.75 1.92
CA PRO A 7 -1.81 18.04 2.51
C PRO A 7 -3.11 18.86 2.58
N GLU A 8 -2.99 20.16 2.84
CA GLU A 8 -4.13 21.09 2.97
C GLU A 8 -4.92 21.24 1.66
N ILE A 9 -4.30 20.91 0.53
CA ILE A 9 -4.92 20.91 -0.80
C ILE A 9 -5.23 19.48 -1.23
N LEU A 10 -4.30 18.56 -1.01
CA LEU A 10 -4.40 17.17 -1.47
C LEU A 10 -5.54 16.43 -0.79
N TYR A 11 -5.67 16.55 0.53
CA TYR A 11 -6.66 15.77 1.28
C TYR A 11 -8.09 16.15 0.93
N PRO A 12 -8.48 17.44 0.89
CA PRO A 12 -9.79 17.84 0.38
C PRO A 12 -10.04 17.37 -1.07
N LEU A 13 -9.03 17.41 -1.94
CA LEU A 13 -9.15 16.93 -3.31
C LEU A 13 -9.42 15.42 -3.37
N GLN A 14 -8.67 14.61 -2.60
CA GLN A 14 -8.90 13.16 -2.51
C GLN A 14 -10.31 12.86 -1.98
N GLU A 15 -10.76 13.57 -0.97
CA GLU A 15 -12.09 13.41 -0.37
C GLU A 15 -13.20 13.80 -1.36
N ALA A 16 -13.07 14.92 -2.06
CA ALA A 16 -14.04 15.36 -3.05
C ALA A 16 -14.14 14.37 -4.24
N VAL A 17 -13.00 13.86 -4.72
CA VAL A 17 -12.96 12.86 -5.78
C VAL A 17 -13.60 11.55 -5.30
N LEU A 18 -13.23 11.08 -4.11
CA LEU A 18 -13.80 9.86 -3.51
C LEU A 18 -15.32 9.97 -3.35
N ALA A 19 -15.82 11.10 -2.85
CA ALA A 19 -17.26 11.33 -2.70
C ALA A 19 -18.00 11.22 -4.04
N LYS A 20 -17.45 11.79 -5.11
CA LYS A 20 -18.02 11.66 -6.47
C LYS A 20 -18.00 10.23 -6.98
N LEU A 21 -16.92 9.49 -6.75
CA LEU A 21 -16.81 8.08 -7.14
C LEU A 21 -17.85 7.23 -6.40
N GLN A 22 -18.03 7.46 -5.10
CA GLN A 22 -19.06 6.77 -4.30
C GLN A 22 -20.49 7.11 -4.76
N ALA A 23 -20.73 8.36 -5.12
CA ALA A 23 -22.04 8.81 -5.63
C ALA A 23 -22.35 8.29 -7.04
N MET A 24 -21.36 7.73 -7.76
CA MET A 24 -21.54 7.16 -9.09
C MET A 24 -22.55 6.00 -9.10
N GLY A 25 -22.65 5.24 -8.01
CA GLY A 25 -23.58 4.13 -7.86
C GLY A 25 -23.29 2.95 -8.80
N ASP A 26 -22.07 2.86 -9.34
CA ASP A 26 -21.69 1.76 -10.22
C ASP A 26 -21.45 0.48 -9.42
N PRO A 27 -22.05 -0.66 -9.82
CA PRO A 27 -21.91 -1.92 -9.08
C PRO A 27 -20.47 -2.44 -9.01
N GLN A 28 -19.66 -2.27 -10.05
CA GLN A 28 -18.26 -2.68 -10.05
C GLN A 28 -17.46 -1.83 -9.04
N PHE A 29 -17.69 -0.52 -9.02
CA PHE A 29 -17.07 0.35 -8.04
C PHE A 29 -17.57 0.08 -6.61
N GLY A 30 -18.82 -0.34 -6.45
CA GLY A 30 -19.41 -0.66 -5.14
C GLY A 30 -18.67 -1.76 -4.38
N VAL A 31 -17.99 -2.67 -5.08
CA VAL A 31 -17.16 -3.73 -4.46
C VAL A 31 -15.67 -3.38 -4.40
N ALA A 32 -15.23 -2.31 -5.05
CA ALA A 32 -13.83 -1.91 -5.11
C ALA A 32 -13.27 -1.64 -3.70
N LYS A 33 -12.00 -1.95 -3.51
CA LYS A 33 -11.25 -1.67 -2.28
C LYS A 33 -10.21 -0.59 -2.55
N LEU A 34 -10.22 0.49 -1.78
CA LEU A 34 -9.09 1.42 -1.77
C LEU A 34 -7.89 0.71 -1.16
N CYS A 35 -6.79 0.66 -1.88
CA CYS A 35 -5.56 0.00 -1.48
C CYS A 35 -4.35 0.94 -1.63
N GLY A 36 -3.15 0.37 -1.71
CA GLY A 36 -1.94 1.13 -1.96
C GLY A 36 -1.49 2.04 -0.81
N GLY A 37 -0.60 2.97 -1.15
CA GLY A 37 -0.01 3.89 -0.18
C GLY A 37 -1.03 4.81 0.48
N THR A 38 -2.08 5.21 -0.23
CA THR A 38 -3.10 6.12 0.30
C THR A 38 -4.00 5.41 1.31
N ALA A 39 -4.37 4.15 1.09
CA ALA A 39 -5.08 3.37 2.11
C ALA A 39 -4.23 3.22 3.37
N LEU A 40 -2.94 2.85 3.23
CA LEU A 40 -2.02 2.75 4.37
C LEU A 40 -1.90 4.08 5.13
N SER A 41 -1.69 5.18 4.40
CA SER A 41 -1.44 6.48 5.03
C SER A 41 -2.69 7.13 5.62
N ARG A 42 -3.83 7.08 4.90
CA ARG A 42 -5.05 7.81 5.32
C ARG A 42 -5.97 6.99 6.22
N CYS A 43 -5.95 5.67 6.11
CA CYS A 43 -6.87 4.79 6.85
C CYS A 43 -6.22 4.07 8.04
N TRP A 44 -4.88 3.94 8.08
CA TRP A 44 -4.24 3.06 9.05
C TRP A 44 -3.07 3.67 9.83
N LEU A 45 -2.06 4.24 9.17
CA LEU A 45 -0.76 4.46 9.79
C LEU A 45 -0.35 5.93 9.90
N GLU A 46 -0.90 6.82 9.08
CA GLU A 46 -0.55 8.25 9.00
C GLU A 46 0.97 8.49 8.92
N HIS A 47 1.67 7.55 8.24
CA HIS A 47 3.12 7.49 8.27
C HIS A 47 3.79 8.40 7.25
N ARG A 48 3.14 8.64 6.10
CA ARG A 48 3.60 9.54 5.05
C ARG A 48 2.45 10.12 4.23
N ILE A 49 2.72 11.11 3.40
CA ILE A 49 1.77 11.59 2.40
C ILE A 49 1.73 10.62 1.22
N SER A 50 0.53 10.34 0.71
CA SER A 50 0.32 9.58 -0.52
C SER A 50 -0.66 10.31 -1.42
N TYR A 51 -0.35 10.35 -2.72
CA TYR A 51 -0.94 11.29 -3.68
C TYR A 51 -2.03 10.67 -4.56
N ASP A 52 -2.07 9.35 -4.69
CA ASP A 52 -2.91 8.65 -5.65
C ASP A 52 -4.12 8.00 -4.96
N LEU A 53 -5.17 7.66 -5.70
CA LEU A 53 -6.23 6.75 -5.24
C LEU A 53 -6.16 5.48 -6.09
N ASP A 54 -5.77 4.36 -5.49
CA ASP A 54 -5.67 3.07 -6.17
C ASP A 54 -6.80 2.15 -5.68
N PHE A 55 -7.74 1.84 -6.57
CA PHE A 55 -8.84 0.92 -6.30
C PHE A 55 -8.55 -0.44 -6.91
N PHE A 56 -8.63 -1.47 -6.08
CA PHE A 56 -8.52 -2.85 -6.52
C PHE A 56 -9.92 -3.47 -6.66
N LEU A 57 -10.10 -4.23 -7.74
CA LEU A 57 -11.37 -4.84 -8.14
C LEU A 57 -11.22 -6.36 -8.32
N PRO A 58 -12.32 -7.12 -8.20
CA PRO A 58 -12.29 -8.56 -8.41
C PRO A 58 -11.95 -8.92 -9.86
N HIS A 59 -11.52 -10.16 -10.05
CA HIS A 59 -11.27 -10.73 -11.36
C HIS A 59 -12.46 -10.55 -12.31
N GLY A 60 -12.16 -10.16 -13.54
CA GLY A 60 -13.14 -9.99 -14.61
C GLY A 60 -13.91 -8.68 -14.57
N PHE A 61 -13.54 -7.70 -13.74
CA PHE A 61 -14.11 -6.37 -13.87
C PHE A 61 -13.81 -5.78 -15.28
N LYS A 62 -14.66 -4.87 -15.73
CA LYS A 62 -14.50 -4.26 -17.04
C LYS A 62 -14.00 -2.82 -16.90
N ALA A 63 -12.74 -2.59 -17.30
CA ALA A 63 -12.13 -1.26 -17.25
C ALA A 63 -12.90 -0.24 -18.11
N ALA A 64 -13.33 -0.64 -19.32
CA ALA A 64 -14.20 0.18 -20.16
C ALA A 64 -15.56 0.48 -19.51
N GLY A 65 -16.09 -0.46 -18.70
CA GLY A 65 -17.33 -0.25 -17.93
C GLY A 65 -17.17 0.85 -16.90
N ILE A 66 -16.08 0.84 -16.10
CA ILE A 66 -15.78 1.91 -15.14
C ILE A 66 -15.59 3.25 -15.86
N ALA A 67 -14.85 3.28 -16.98
CA ALA A 67 -14.66 4.51 -17.77
C ALA A 67 -16.00 5.09 -18.27
N ALA A 68 -16.92 4.24 -18.75
CA ALA A 68 -18.26 4.63 -19.15
C ALA A 68 -19.10 5.16 -17.97
N ALA A 69 -19.01 4.53 -16.79
CA ALA A 69 -19.70 4.95 -15.58
C ALA A 69 -19.20 6.32 -15.09
N LEU A 70 -17.90 6.56 -15.09
CA LEU A 70 -17.28 7.86 -14.77
C LEU A 70 -17.85 8.96 -15.69
N LYS A 71 -17.84 8.71 -17.00
CA LYS A 71 -18.39 9.65 -18.00
C LYS A 71 -19.89 9.91 -17.78
N LYS A 72 -20.68 8.86 -17.57
CA LYS A 72 -22.13 8.97 -17.34
C LYS A 72 -22.45 9.79 -16.08
N SER A 73 -21.63 9.68 -15.04
CA SER A 73 -21.79 10.41 -13.78
C SER A 73 -21.23 11.83 -13.82
N GLY A 74 -20.76 12.29 -14.97
CA GLY A 74 -20.20 13.63 -15.14
C GLY A 74 -18.88 13.85 -14.39
N ILE A 75 -18.18 12.76 -14.04
CA ILE A 75 -16.84 12.84 -13.43
C ILE A 75 -15.85 13.13 -14.56
N ALA A 76 -15.21 14.28 -14.49
CA ALA A 76 -14.14 14.62 -15.42
C ALA A 76 -12.93 13.70 -15.15
N TYR A 77 -12.74 12.71 -16.00
CA TYR A 77 -11.66 11.72 -15.90
C TYR A 77 -10.90 11.64 -17.22
N GLU A 78 -9.62 11.97 -17.14
CA GLU A 78 -8.69 11.90 -18.26
C GLU A 78 -8.03 10.51 -18.26
N THR A 79 -8.50 9.61 -19.11
CA THR A 79 -7.94 8.27 -19.28
C THR A 79 -6.53 8.37 -19.87
N LYS A 80 -5.56 7.74 -19.24
CA LYS A 80 -4.18 7.60 -19.74
C LYS A 80 -3.93 6.23 -20.33
N ASP A 81 -4.45 5.19 -19.67
CA ASP A 81 -4.30 3.81 -20.11
C ASP A 81 -5.54 3.00 -19.75
N ILE A 82 -5.90 2.07 -20.61
CA ILE A 82 -7.00 1.13 -20.40
C ILE A 82 -6.61 -0.24 -20.96
N VAL A 83 -6.71 -1.26 -20.12
CA VAL A 83 -6.47 -2.66 -20.49
C VAL A 83 -7.72 -3.47 -20.16
N ASP A 84 -8.32 -4.05 -21.19
CA ASP A 84 -9.45 -4.99 -21.12
C ASP A 84 -9.08 -6.24 -21.98
N ASP A 85 -7.97 -6.91 -21.63
CA ASP A 85 -7.43 -8.10 -22.31
C ASP A 85 -7.57 -9.32 -21.40
N PRO A 86 -8.26 -10.41 -21.82
CA PRO A 86 -8.42 -11.62 -21.00
C PRO A 86 -7.12 -12.29 -20.58
N ARG A 87 -6.00 -11.97 -21.21
CA ARG A 87 -4.67 -12.50 -20.90
C ARG A 87 -3.87 -11.63 -19.92
N LYS A 88 -4.41 -10.50 -19.52
CA LYS A 88 -3.76 -9.53 -18.64
C LYS A 88 -4.74 -9.09 -17.55
N ALA A 89 -4.22 -8.60 -16.44
CA ALA A 89 -5.05 -7.93 -15.45
C ALA A 89 -5.72 -6.69 -16.08
N ASN A 90 -7.04 -6.59 -15.96
CA ASN A 90 -7.77 -5.42 -16.43
C ASN A 90 -7.39 -4.18 -15.64
N GLN A 91 -7.19 -3.05 -16.30
CA GLN A 91 -6.70 -1.83 -15.67
C GLN A 91 -7.30 -0.59 -16.34
N LEU A 92 -7.58 0.43 -15.53
CA LEU A 92 -7.89 1.78 -15.97
C LEU A 92 -7.06 2.76 -15.16
N HIS A 93 -6.17 3.49 -15.82
CA HIS A 93 -5.35 4.51 -15.20
C HIS A 93 -5.66 5.89 -15.79
N GLY A 94 -5.69 6.90 -14.95
CA GLY A 94 -5.94 8.26 -15.40
C GLY A 94 -5.98 9.28 -14.28
N TYR A 95 -6.56 10.43 -14.59
CA TYR A 95 -6.66 11.53 -13.65
C TYR A 95 -8.10 12.00 -13.53
N ALA A 96 -8.61 12.00 -12.31
CA ALA A 96 -9.87 12.70 -12.01
C ALA A 96 -9.59 14.20 -11.84
N VAL A 97 -10.38 15.04 -12.48
CA VAL A 97 -10.23 16.50 -12.38
C VAL A 97 -11.36 17.06 -11.50
N HIS A 98 -10.97 17.85 -10.51
CA HIS A 98 -11.88 18.53 -9.63
C HIS A 98 -11.37 19.97 -9.37
N GLU A 99 -12.20 20.97 -9.68
CA GLU A 99 -11.85 22.40 -9.52
C GLU A 99 -10.48 22.77 -10.14
N GLY A 100 -10.24 22.28 -11.36
CA GLY A 100 -9.00 22.53 -12.10
C GLY A 100 -7.76 21.81 -11.59
N ARG A 101 -7.89 20.92 -10.59
CA ARG A 101 -6.81 20.10 -10.06
C ARG A 101 -6.98 18.65 -10.49
N SER A 102 -5.89 18.01 -10.81
CA SER A 102 -5.85 16.60 -11.23
C SER A 102 -5.37 15.71 -10.10
N LEU A 103 -6.07 14.61 -9.89
CA LEU A 103 -5.72 13.56 -8.96
C LEU A 103 -5.60 12.25 -9.71
N LYS A 104 -4.47 11.55 -9.58
CA LYS A 104 -4.32 10.22 -10.17
C LYS A 104 -5.25 9.23 -9.49
N VAL A 105 -6.02 8.53 -10.28
CA VAL A 105 -6.94 7.49 -9.83
C VAL A 105 -6.77 6.26 -10.73
N SER A 106 -6.57 5.11 -10.11
CA SER A 106 -6.37 3.84 -10.81
C SER A 106 -7.40 2.82 -10.36
N PHE A 107 -7.84 1.98 -11.29
CA PHE A 107 -8.70 0.82 -11.07
C PHE A 107 -7.98 -0.40 -11.64
N VAL A 108 -7.65 -1.37 -10.80
CA VAL A 108 -6.77 -2.48 -11.16
C VAL A 108 -7.40 -3.81 -10.71
N GLU A 109 -7.42 -4.77 -11.63
CA GLU A 109 -7.81 -6.13 -11.30
C GLU A 109 -6.79 -6.77 -10.37
N ASP A 110 -7.28 -7.48 -9.38
CA ASP A 110 -6.43 -8.08 -8.37
C ASP A 110 -6.71 -9.58 -8.20
N ALA A 111 -5.69 -10.39 -8.48
CA ALA A 111 -5.74 -11.83 -8.32
C ALA A 111 -5.93 -12.27 -6.86
N TYR A 112 -5.59 -11.42 -5.90
CA TYR A 112 -5.69 -11.69 -4.46
C TYR A 112 -6.87 -10.98 -3.80
N PHE A 113 -7.84 -10.53 -4.61
CA PHE A 113 -8.95 -9.71 -4.13
C PHE A 113 -9.73 -10.34 -2.97
N GLU A 114 -9.93 -11.65 -2.99
CA GLU A 114 -10.69 -12.39 -1.96
C GLU A 114 -9.82 -12.90 -0.80
N LEU A 115 -8.50 -12.75 -0.88
CA LEU A 115 -7.59 -13.31 0.12
C LEU A 115 -7.73 -12.64 1.50
N PHE A 116 -8.01 -11.34 1.50
CA PHE A 116 -8.20 -10.57 2.73
C PHE A 116 -9.55 -9.87 2.72
N PRO A 117 -10.24 -9.85 3.88
CA PRO A 117 -11.54 -9.21 3.98
C PRO A 117 -11.44 -7.70 3.75
N ALA A 118 -12.54 -7.14 3.26
CA ALA A 118 -12.71 -5.70 3.18
C ALA A 118 -13.31 -5.16 4.46
N VAL A 119 -12.85 -3.98 4.87
CA VAL A 119 -13.33 -3.27 6.05
C VAL A 119 -13.69 -1.82 5.69
N GLN A 120 -14.60 -1.25 6.45
CA GLN A 120 -14.89 0.18 6.35
C GLN A 120 -13.95 0.98 7.24
N LYS A 121 -13.30 1.99 6.68
CA LYS A 121 -12.40 2.89 7.40
C LYS A 121 -12.76 4.34 7.17
N LYS A 122 -12.42 5.17 8.14
CA LYS A 122 -12.54 6.62 8.01
C LYS A 122 -11.53 7.15 7.00
N PHE A 123 -11.97 8.06 6.13
CA PHE A 123 -11.16 8.77 5.13
C PHE A 123 -11.56 10.25 5.13
N GLY A 124 -10.94 11.04 5.99
CA GLY A 124 -11.43 12.39 6.28
C GLY A 124 -12.85 12.35 6.85
N PRO A 125 -13.82 13.07 6.26
CA PRO A 125 -15.23 13.03 6.66
C PRO A 125 -15.99 11.81 6.11
N LEU A 126 -15.39 11.06 5.19
CA LEU A 126 -16.02 9.94 4.50
C LEU A 126 -15.70 8.60 5.17
N ALA A 127 -16.43 7.56 4.78
CA ALA A 127 -16.05 6.17 4.98
C ALA A 127 -15.64 5.57 3.64
N VAL A 128 -14.62 4.71 3.64
CA VAL A 128 -14.16 4.02 2.44
C VAL A 128 -13.98 2.53 2.70
N ARG A 129 -14.34 1.72 1.71
CA ARG A 129 -14.05 0.29 1.70
C ARG A 129 -12.57 0.09 1.37
N THR A 130 -11.81 -0.52 2.27
CA THR A 130 -10.39 -0.85 2.10
C THR A 130 -10.13 -2.28 2.58
N GLU A 131 -8.93 -2.78 2.38
CA GLU A 131 -8.52 -4.04 2.99
C GLU A 131 -8.11 -3.89 4.45
N GLU A 132 -8.14 -5.00 5.19
CA GLU A 132 -7.43 -5.09 6.47
C GLU A 132 -5.94 -4.81 6.28
N LEU A 133 -5.26 -4.43 7.37
CA LEU A 133 -3.85 -4.05 7.32
C LEU A 133 -2.96 -5.18 6.79
N GLN A 134 -3.32 -6.45 7.10
CA GLN A 134 -2.67 -7.65 6.58
C GLN A 134 -2.68 -7.69 5.06
N GLY A 135 -3.82 -7.39 4.43
CA GLY A 135 -3.94 -7.37 2.98
C GLY A 135 -3.05 -6.30 2.35
N LEU A 136 -3.03 -5.10 2.95
CA LEU A 136 -2.15 -4.03 2.48
C LEU A 136 -0.66 -4.38 2.67
N TYR A 137 -0.30 -5.08 3.75
CA TYR A 137 1.06 -5.56 3.98
C TYR A 137 1.45 -6.61 2.92
N HIS A 138 0.59 -7.60 2.71
CA HIS A 138 0.78 -8.61 1.67
C HIS A 138 1.04 -7.97 0.29
N ARG A 139 0.26 -6.94 -0.09
CA ARG A 139 0.46 -6.24 -1.36
C ARG A 139 1.82 -5.58 -1.47
N LYS A 140 2.32 -4.99 -0.39
CA LYS A 140 3.67 -4.39 -0.37
C LYS A 140 4.77 -5.43 -0.51
N LEU A 141 4.61 -6.60 0.11
CA LEU A 141 5.54 -7.72 -0.10
C LEU A 141 5.52 -8.17 -1.58
N ARG A 142 4.31 -8.34 -2.15
CA ARG A 142 4.16 -8.71 -3.57
C ARG A 142 4.77 -7.68 -4.52
N THR A 143 4.67 -6.39 -4.19
CA THR A 143 5.26 -5.32 -4.99
C THR A 143 6.78 -5.47 -5.09
N VAL A 144 7.46 -5.88 -4.01
CA VAL A 144 8.92 -6.10 -3.99
C VAL A 144 9.29 -7.45 -4.61
N ALA A 145 8.54 -8.51 -4.27
CA ALA A 145 8.77 -9.85 -4.82
C ALA A 145 8.55 -9.94 -6.35
N GLY A 146 7.82 -8.97 -6.92
CA GLY A 146 7.42 -9.02 -8.31
C GLY A 146 6.21 -9.90 -8.55
N SER A 147 5.86 -10.09 -9.80
CA SER A 147 4.73 -10.92 -10.22
C SER A 147 4.94 -12.41 -9.94
N GLY A 148 6.13 -12.79 -9.47
CA GLY A 148 6.48 -14.12 -8.96
C GLY A 148 5.99 -15.20 -9.90
N ALA A 149 6.40 -15.12 -11.15
CA ALA A 149 5.61 -15.73 -12.14
C ALA A 149 5.73 -17.22 -12.28
N GLU A 150 4.79 -17.69 -12.85
CA GLU A 150 4.76 -18.90 -13.64
C GLU A 150 5.89 -18.83 -14.68
N GLY A 151 6.98 -19.56 -14.44
CA GLY A 151 8.09 -19.71 -15.37
C GLY A 151 9.43 -19.11 -14.92
N ASP A 152 10.49 -19.50 -15.59
CA ASP A 152 11.89 -19.27 -15.25
C ASP A 152 12.39 -17.80 -15.33
N SER A 153 11.51 -16.83 -15.56
CA SER A 153 11.89 -15.41 -15.60
C SER A 153 11.32 -14.67 -14.40
N PHE A 154 12.20 -14.33 -13.47
CA PHE A 154 11.93 -13.36 -12.42
C PHE A 154 11.86 -11.97 -13.07
N GLU A 155 10.66 -11.51 -13.36
CA GLU A 155 10.44 -10.09 -13.61
C GLU A 155 10.41 -9.40 -12.25
N GLY A 156 11.45 -8.66 -11.94
CA GLY A 156 11.61 -7.94 -10.68
C GLY A 156 10.37 -7.10 -10.36
N GLY A 157 10.08 -6.98 -9.07
CA GLY A 157 8.98 -6.14 -8.60
C GLY A 157 9.19 -4.67 -8.90
N ARG A 158 8.20 -3.85 -8.56
CA ARG A 158 8.30 -2.40 -8.69
C ARG A 158 9.38 -1.87 -7.74
N GLN A 159 10.36 -1.17 -8.29
CA GLN A 159 11.51 -0.65 -7.58
C GLN A 159 11.25 0.82 -7.21
N THR A 160 10.56 1.08 -6.10
CA THR A 160 10.29 2.44 -5.61
C THR A 160 10.64 2.59 -4.14
N ALA A 161 11.22 3.72 -3.78
CA ALA A 161 11.56 4.04 -2.39
C ALA A 161 10.32 4.04 -1.47
N ARG A 162 9.15 4.45 -1.99
CA ARG A 162 7.90 4.49 -1.23
C ARG A 162 7.44 3.10 -0.78
N ASP A 163 7.62 2.07 -1.62
CA ASP A 163 7.23 0.71 -1.27
C ASP A 163 8.13 0.13 -0.19
N LEU A 164 9.42 0.39 -0.26
CA LEU A 164 10.40 0.00 0.77
C LEU A 164 10.15 0.73 2.09
N PHE A 165 9.85 2.03 2.02
CA PHE A 165 9.49 2.83 3.19
C PHE A 165 8.21 2.28 3.87
N ASP A 166 7.16 1.99 3.08
CA ASP A 166 5.92 1.41 3.58
C ASP A 166 6.16 0.04 4.22
N LEU A 167 7.01 -0.81 3.62
CA LEU A 167 7.38 -2.11 4.19
C LEU A 167 8.09 -1.99 5.52
N HIS A 168 9.05 -1.06 5.63
CA HIS A 168 9.71 -0.81 6.91
C HIS A 168 8.71 -0.36 7.98
N VAL A 169 7.83 0.57 7.65
CA VAL A 169 6.80 1.04 8.60
C VAL A 169 5.88 -0.10 9.02
N LEU A 170 5.44 -0.94 8.08
CA LEU A 170 4.60 -2.10 8.36
C LEU A 170 5.32 -3.13 9.22
N SER A 171 6.59 -3.42 8.96
CA SER A 171 7.38 -4.38 9.76
C SER A 171 7.54 -3.95 11.21
N VAL A 172 7.61 -2.65 11.47
CA VAL A 172 7.70 -2.10 12.83
C VAL A 172 6.34 -1.97 13.51
N ALA A 173 5.31 -1.52 12.76
CA ALA A 173 4.01 -1.20 13.33
C ALA A 173 3.10 -2.42 13.47
N PHE A 174 3.24 -3.42 12.62
CA PHE A 174 2.36 -4.58 12.56
C PHE A 174 3.06 -5.90 12.93
N GLY A 175 4.26 -6.15 12.40
CA GLY A 175 5.05 -7.35 12.72
C GLY A 175 6.14 -7.63 11.70
N PRO A 176 7.18 -8.40 12.10
CA PRO A 176 8.33 -8.69 11.25
C PRO A 176 7.94 -9.34 9.92
N ILE A 177 8.68 -9.04 8.86
CA ILE A 177 8.38 -9.49 7.49
C ILE A 177 8.31 -11.02 7.41
N ARG A 178 9.30 -11.73 7.98
CA ARG A 178 9.32 -13.21 7.93
C ARG A 178 8.15 -13.84 8.66
N GLU A 179 7.88 -13.39 9.88
CA GLU A 179 6.75 -13.89 10.67
C GLU A 179 5.42 -13.65 9.95
N PHE A 180 5.28 -12.48 9.29
CA PHE A 180 4.11 -12.20 8.51
C PHE A 180 3.98 -13.12 7.29
N MET A 181 5.06 -13.35 6.52
CA MET A 181 5.05 -14.28 5.40
C MET A 181 4.65 -15.71 5.82
N GLU A 182 5.17 -16.18 6.95
CA GLU A 182 4.86 -17.50 7.50
C GLU A 182 3.42 -17.61 8.00
N SER A 183 2.80 -16.51 8.39
CA SER A 183 1.40 -16.47 8.85
C SER A 183 0.37 -16.50 7.73
N LEU A 184 0.80 -16.37 6.47
CA LEU A 184 -0.10 -16.35 5.33
C LEU A 184 -0.74 -17.73 5.10
N PRO A 185 -1.99 -17.80 4.57
CA PRO A 185 -2.68 -19.06 4.35
C PRO A 185 -2.14 -19.87 3.16
N TYR A 186 -1.04 -19.44 2.56
CA TYR A 186 -0.34 -20.10 1.48
C TYR A 186 1.17 -19.85 1.59
N ALA A 187 1.98 -20.68 0.92
CA ALA A 187 3.43 -20.50 0.89
C ALA A 187 3.78 -19.24 0.07
N PHE A 188 4.15 -18.18 0.76
CA PHE A 188 4.62 -16.97 0.09
C PHE A 188 6.00 -17.22 -0.55
N PRO A 189 6.26 -16.76 -1.78
CA PRO A 189 7.54 -16.95 -2.45
C PRO A 189 8.63 -16.05 -1.82
N SER A 190 9.14 -16.47 -0.66
CA SER A 190 10.12 -15.71 0.12
C SER A 190 11.40 -15.45 -0.64
N ASP A 191 11.86 -16.43 -1.43
CA ASP A 191 13.07 -16.27 -2.27
C ASP A 191 12.88 -15.18 -3.32
N ALA A 192 11.68 -15.05 -3.90
CA ALA A 192 11.39 -13.98 -4.83
C ALA A 192 11.43 -12.60 -4.16
N PHE A 193 10.95 -12.52 -2.91
CA PHE A 193 11.05 -11.28 -2.12
C PHE A 193 12.51 -10.95 -1.80
N ASP A 194 13.30 -11.92 -1.36
CA ASP A 194 14.70 -11.72 -1.01
C ASP A 194 15.51 -11.27 -2.25
N ASN A 195 15.28 -11.92 -3.39
CA ASN A 195 15.89 -11.54 -4.67
C ASN A 195 15.43 -10.13 -5.11
N GLY A 196 14.14 -9.84 -4.96
CA GLY A 196 13.58 -8.51 -5.25
C GLY A 196 14.24 -7.43 -4.40
N LEU A 197 14.42 -7.67 -3.11
CA LEU A 197 15.08 -6.74 -2.20
C LEU A 197 16.58 -6.60 -2.51
N ALA A 198 17.27 -7.70 -2.82
CA ALA A 198 18.68 -7.71 -3.17
C ALA A 198 18.97 -6.99 -4.51
N SER A 199 18.06 -7.08 -5.47
CA SER A 199 18.19 -6.45 -6.79
C SER A 199 17.74 -5.00 -6.84
N MET A 200 17.31 -4.40 -5.71
CA MET A 200 16.91 -2.99 -5.67
C MET A 200 18.05 -2.07 -6.09
N PRO A 201 17.79 -1.08 -6.96
CA PRO A 201 18.78 -0.07 -7.33
C PRO A 201 18.91 0.99 -6.23
N TRP A 202 19.39 0.60 -5.06
CA TRP A 202 19.36 1.41 -3.83
C TRP A 202 19.89 2.83 -4.03
N PHE A 203 20.97 2.99 -4.82
CA PHE A 203 21.55 4.30 -5.07
C PHE A 203 20.62 5.22 -5.87
N ASP A 204 19.86 4.65 -6.81
CA ASP A 204 18.95 5.42 -7.66
C ASP A 204 17.69 5.86 -6.89
N LEU A 205 17.41 5.22 -5.74
CA LEU A 205 16.26 5.53 -4.89
C LEU A 205 16.53 6.62 -3.84
N ILE A 206 17.74 7.12 -3.71
CA ILE A 206 18.12 8.10 -2.68
C ILE A 206 17.27 9.38 -2.80
N ASP A 207 17.16 9.93 -3.98
CA ASP A 207 16.41 11.17 -4.21
C ASP A 207 14.91 10.96 -3.98
N GLU A 208 14.36 9.83 -4.45
CA GLU A 208 12.96 9.48 -4.20
C GLU A 208 12.67 9.31 -2.70
N LEU A 209 13.60 8.70 -1.97
CA LEU A 209 13.50 8.53 -0.52
C LEU A 209 13.53 9.88 0.22
N ALA A 210 14.41 10.79 -0.23
CA ALA A 210 14.52 12.14 0.32
C ALA A 210 13.24 12.98 0.10
N GLU A 211 12.50 12.74 -0.99
CA GLU A 211 11.24 13.42 -1.29
C GLU A 211 10.05 12.93 -0.46
N ILE A 212 10.15 11.79 0.22
CA ILE A 212 9.05 11.28 1.05
C ILE A 212 8.74 12.25 2.19
N VAL A 213 7.53 12.79 2.20
CA VAL A 213 7.04 13.59 3.33
C VAL A 213 6.39 12.63 4.34
N CYS A 214 7.06 12.43 5.48
CA CYS A 214 6.65 11.45 6.48
C CYS A 214 6.46 12.08 7.87
N ALA A 215 5.76 11.35 8.75
CA ALA A 215 5.63 11.72 10.15
C ALA A 215 7.01 11.72 10.85
N PRO A 216 7.24 12.62 11.83
CA PRO A 216 8.56 12.80 12.45
C PRO A 216 9.22 11.53 13.00
N LYS A 217 8.42 10.61 13.53
CA LYS A 217 8.91 9.32 14.07
C LYS A 217 9.54 8.40 13.02
N TRP A 218 9.27 8.63 11.73
CA TRP A 218 9.77 7.81 10.63
C TRP A 218 10.91 8.45 9.85
N ARG A 219 11.42 9.61 10.30
CA ARG A 219 12.49 10.34 9.56
C ARG A 219 13.74 9.51 9.33
N ALA A 220 14.12 8.64 10.29
CA ALA A 220 15.29 7.80 10.14
C ALA A 220 15.16 6.84 8.92
N ALA A 221 13.97 6.41 8.58
CA ALA A 221 13.72 5.57 7.41
C ALA A 221 13.90 6.28 6.06
N LYS A 222 14.15 7.58 6.05
CA LYS A 222 14.55 8.33 4.85
C LYS A 222 16.05 8.27 4.58
N GLU A 223 16.82 7.78 5.55
CA GLU A 223 18.25 7.56 5.36
C GLU A 223 18.46 6.19 4.70
N MET A 224 19.04 6.17 3.49
CA MET A 224 19.16 4.97 2.68
C MET A 224 19.81 3.80 3.44
N ALA A 225 20.97 4.07 4.08
CA ALA A 225 21.68 3.04 4.82
C ALA A 225 20.86 2.47 6.00
N TYR A 226 20.09 3.32 6.66
CA TYR A 226 19.20 2.88 7.73
C TYR A 226 18.09 1.98 7.20
N LEU A 227 17.38 2.42 6.15
CA LEU A 227 16.26 1.67 5.56
C LEU A 227 16.72 0.32 5.01
N GLN A 228 17.82 0.33 4.26
CA GLN A 228 18.42 -0.87 3.69
C GLN A 228 18.78 -1.86 4.79
N ASN A 229 19.56 -1.45 5.79
CA ASN A 229 19.94 -2.31 6.91
C ASN A 229 18.73 -2.86 7.66
N ALA A 230 17.72 -2.02 7.91
CA ALA A 230 16.51 -2.43 8.61
C ALA A 230 15.73 -3.50 7.84
N LEU A 231 15.58 -3.36 6.51
CA LEU A 231 14.89 -4.35 5.67
C LEU A 231 15.68 -5.64 5.51
N PHE A 232 17.00 -5.57 5.30
CA PHE A 232 17.84 -6.77 5.22
C PHE A 232 17.89 -7.56 6.54
N ALA A 233 17.88 -6.87 7.68
CA ALA A 233 17.78 -7.53 8.98
C ALA A 233 16.48 -8.33 9.13
N GLN A 234 15.38 -7.90 8.50
CA GLN A 234 14.09 -8.60 8.51
C GLN A 234 14.11 -9.93 7.74
N ILE A 235 15.04 -10.10 6.83
CA ILE A 235 15.21 -11.34 6.04
C ILE A 235 16.39 -12.18 6.49
N GLY A 236 17.05 -11.78 7.57
CA GLY A 236 18.21 -12.50 8.13
C GLY A 236 19.48 -12.34 7.31
N ALA A 237 19.53 -11.41 6.37
CA ALA A 237 20.74 -11.10 5.60
C ALA A 237 21.55 -10.03 6.34
N ALA A 238 22.81 -10.33 6.64
CA ALA A 238 23.77 -9.33 7.07
C ALA A 238 24.36 -8.64 5.85
N ILE A 239 24.19 -7.32 5.73
CA ILE A 239 24.90 -6.56 4.71
C ILE A 239 26.31 -6.32 5.24
N VAL A 240 27.29 -6.96 4.62
CA VAL A 240 28.69 -6.59 4.76
C VAL A 240 28.92 -5.40 3.83
N ILE A 241 28.84 -4.18 4.37
CA ILE A 241 29.31 -3.01 3.64
C ILE A 241 30.84 -3.00 3.74
N ASP A 242 31.51 -3.60 2.76
CA ASP A 242 32.93 -3.45 2.59
C ASP A 242 33.23 -2.01 2.20
N GLY A 243 33.78 -1.25 3.13
CA GLY A 243 34.57 -0.08 2.82
C GLY A 243 34.01 1.30 3.07
N ILE A 244 33.45 1.61 4.24
CA ILE A 244 33.60 2.95 4.84
C ILE A 244 33.77 2.77 6.35
N GLY A 245 35.02 2.90 6.82
CA GLY A 245 35.35 2.79 8.24
C GLY A 245 34.71 3.91 9.07
N GLY A 246 33.73 3.53 9.84
CA GLY A 246 33.15 4.32 10.89
C GLY A 246 32.70 3.40 12.01
N GLU A 247 33.34 3.47 13.17
CA GLU A 247 33.01 2.68 14.35
C GLU A 247 31.52 2.83 14.71
N ALA A 248 30.80 1.73 14.68
CA ALA A 248 29.40 1.66 15.10
C ALA A 248 29.28 1.95 16.60
N LYS A 249 28.80 3.13 16.96
CA LYS A 249 28.30 3.38 18.32
C LYS A 249 27.11 2.45 18.57
N LYS A 250 27.21 1.63 19.62
CA LYS A 250 26.16 0.74 20.11
C LYS A 250 24.82 1.49 20.15
N GLY A 251 23.89 1.08 19.30
CA GLY A 251 22.58 1.67 19.17
C GLY A 251 21.74 1.54 20.44
N ARG A 252 20.93 2.56 20.70
CA ARG A 252 19.86 2.50 21.71
C ARG A 252 18.89 1.37 21.38
N PRO A 253 18.37 0.67 22.40
CA PRO A 253 17.37 -0.38 22.17
C PRO A 253 16.11 0.21 21.49
N ALA A 254 15.51 -0.61 20.63
CA ALA A 254 14.26 -0.30 19.93
C ALA A 254 13.16 0.06 20.95
N PRO A 255 12.23 0.99 20.60
CA PRO A 255 11.09 1.28 21.46
C PRO A 255 10.22 0.02 21.63
N GLU A 256 9.79 -0.23 22.88
CA GLU A 256 8.92 -1.35 23.21
C GLU A 256 7.61 -1.34 22.38
N PRO A 257 7.11 -2.52 21.97
CA PRO A 257 5.87 -2.61 21.21
C PRO A 257 4.70 -2.10 22.05
N VAL A 258 3.88 -1.25 21.45
CA VAL A 258 2.66 -0.73 22.06
C VAL A 258 1.71 -1.90 22.30
N LYS A 259 1.49 -2.23 23.58
CA LYS A 259 0.53 -3.26 24.00
C LYS A 259 -0.88 -2.84 23.59
N THR A 260 -1.42 -3.47 22.57
CA THR A 260 -2.84 -3.34 22.20
C THR A 260 -3.68 -3.92 23.34
N ARG A 261 -4.50 -3.07 23.94
CA ARG A 261 -5.46 -3.43 24.99
C ARG A 261 -6.50 -4.38 24.38
N ARG A 262 -6.38 -5.68 24.67
CA ARG A 262 -7.43 -6.67 24.35
C ARG A 262 -8.72 -6.21 25.03
N SER A 263 -9.76 -5.93 24.24
CA SER A 263 -11.11 -5.72 24.72
C SER A 263 -11.62 -7.02 25.36
N ARG A 264 -11.89 -6.97 26.65
CA ARG A 264 -12.58 -8.04 27.36
C ARG A 264 -14.02 -8.11 26.83
N THR A 265 -14.37 -9.21 26.23
CA THR A 265 -15.77 -9.61 25.98
C THR A 265 -16.44 -9.86 27.32
N PRO A 266 -17.64 -9.30 27.59
CA PRO A 266 -18.37 -9.66 28.81
C PRO A 266 -18.95 -11.07 28.63
N SER A 267 -18.66 -11.96 29.59
CA SER A 267 -19.27 -13.26 29.74
C SER A 267 -20.77 -13.09 30.04
N ARG A 268 -21.64 -13.64 29.17
CA ARG A 268 -23.05 -13.85 29.47
C ARG A 268 -23.18 -15.03 30.43
N ASP A 269 -23.45 -14.72 31.68
CA ASP A 269 -23.93 -15.71 32.65
C ASP A 269 -25.37 -16.10 32.32
N GLY A 270 -25.56 -17.42 32.26
CA GLY A 270 -26.88 -18.02 32.06
C GLY A 270 -27.71 -18.01 33.35
N GLY A 271 -28.92 -17.47 33.25
CA GLY A 271 -29.97 -17.64 34.24
C GLY A 271 -31.00 -18.66 33.75
N ARG A 272 -31.11 -19.80 34.47
CA ARG A 272 -32.16 -20.77 34.34
C ARG A 272 -33.43 -20.31 35.04
N THR A 273 -34.54 -20.49 34.37
CA THR A 273 -35.87 -21.03 34.76
C THR A 273 -36.54 -20.52 36.07
N PRO A 274 -37.88 -20.72 36.23
CA PRO A 274 -38.68 -21.87 35.81
C PRO A 274 -39.67 -21.65 34.67
#